data_9d565a0a6aed97deca4523633ec41ace
#
_entry.id   9d565a0a6aed97deca4523633ec41ace
#
_cell.length_a   1.000
_cell.length_b   1.000
_cell.length_c   1.000
_cell.angle_alpha   90.00
_cell.angle_beta   90.00
_cell.angle_gamma   90.00
#
_symmetry.space_group_name_H-M   'P 1'
#
loop_
_entity.id
_entity.type
_entity.pdbx_description
1 polymer ?
#
loop_
_entity_poly.entity_id
_entity_poly.type
_entity_poly.pdbx_seq_one_letter_code
_entity_poly.pdbx_strand_id
1 'polypeptide(L)'
;IYERNKDLSGPNEVYVIGSEMMSSTLGAVAKGTNAAYQKLDYNLKYDDPKDTNRFFFRSDHFHYAVNGIPIVFWFTGVHEDYHQPGDHPDKIDYQKMEKITRTIFLTMWELTDLKQRPAVDKKLPPELTQR
;
A
#
# COMPACT_ATOMS: atom_id res chain seq x y z
N ILE A 1 -9.56 2.04 10.88
CA ILE A 1 -10.95 2.49 11.04
C ILE A 1 -11.13 3.77 10.24
N TYR A 2 -12.00 3.73 9.23
CA TYR A 2 -12.22 4.90 8.36
C TYR A 2 -12.85 6.08 9.12
N GLU A 3 -13.64 5.83 10.16
CA GLU A 3 -14.25 6.86 10.99
C GLU A 3 -13.24 7.68 11.79
N ARG A 4 -12.08 7.09 12.11
CA ARG A 4 -10.96 7.80 12.78
C ARG A 4 -10.10 8.55 11.79
N ASN A 5 -10.10 8.13 10.54
CA ASN A 5 -9.33 8.76 9.46
C ASN A 5 -10.28 9.55 8.57
N LYS A 6 -10.32 10.84 8.80
CA LYS A 6 -11.21 11.79 8.09
C LYS A 6 -10.89 11.92 6.59
N ASP A 7 -9.73 11.42 6.15
CA ASP A 7 -9.33 11.45 4.75
C ASP A 7 -9.91 10.29 3.93
N LEU A 8 -10.41 9.24 4.59
CA LEU A 8 -11.04 8.10 3.91
C LEU A 8 -12.54 8.33 3.76
N SER A 9 -13.06 8.04 2.58
CA SER A 9 -14.48 8.27 2.26
C SER A 9 -15.40 7.10 2.59
N GLY A 10 -14.85 5.95 2.99
CA GLY A 10 -15.67 4.79 3.35
C GLY A 10 -14.89 3.61 3.93
N PRO A 11 -15.64 2.60 4.41
CA PRO A 11 -15.05 1.45 5.11
C PRO A 11 -14.21 0.53 4.20
N ASN A 12 -14.40 0.59 2.89
CA ASN A 12 -13.66 -0.24 1.94
C ASN A 12 -12.47 0.48 1.31
N GLU A 13 -12.30 1.78 1.59
CA GLU A 13 -11.21 2.56 1.01
C GLU A 13 -9.89 2.28 1.72
N VAL A 14 -8.83 2.10 0.94
CA VAL A 14 -7.46 1.90 1.42
C VAL A 14 -6.49 2.61 0.50
N TYR A 15 -5.50 3.30 1.07
CA TYR A 15 -4.40 3.85 0.28
C TYR A 15 -3.47 2.73 -0.17
N VAL A 16 -3.05 2.78 -1.43
CA VAL A 16 -2.08 1.86 -2.00
C VAL A 16 -0.91 2.68 -2.52
N ILE A 17 0.27 2.41 -2.00
CA ILE A 17 1.47 3.23 -2.21
C ILE A 17 2.59 2.35 -2.74
N GLY A 18 3.30 2.81 -3.76
CA GLY A 18 4.42 2.12 -4.37
C GLY A 18 4.05 1.12 -5.46
N SER A 19 2.76 0.80 -5.60
CA SER A 19 2.30 -0.24 -6.53
C SER A 19 2.68 0.02 -7.99
N GLU A 20 2.74 1.27 -8.41
CA GLU A 20 3.10 1.67 -9.77
C GLU A 20 4.40 2.47 -9.87
N MET A 21 5.06 2.75 -8.74
CA MET A 21 6.27 3.59 -8.74
C MET A 21 7.47 2.92 -9.39
N MET A 22 7.57 1.59 -9.34
CA MET A 22 8.75 0.85 -9.80
C MET A 22 8.43 -0.21 -10.84
N SER A 23 7.23 -0.79 -10.83
CA SER A 23 6.87 -1.92 -11.68
C SER A 23 5.43 -1.85 -12.15
N SER A 24 5.24 -1.74 -13.45
CA SER A 24 3.90 -1.80 -14.05
C SER A 24 3.26 -3.18 -13.90
N THR A 25 4.04 -4.25 -13.90
CA THR A 25 3.55 -5.62 -13.67
C THR A 25 3.02 -5.75 -12.24
N LEU A 26 3.75 -5.28 -11.24
CA LEU A 26 3.30 -5.32 -9.84
C LEU A 26 1.99 -4.55 -9.67
N GLY A 27 1.92 -3.34 -10.21
CA GLY A 27 0.69 -2.52 -10.17
C GLY A 27 -0.50 -3.21 -10.82
N ALA A 28 -0.30 -3.83 -11.99
CA ALA A 28 -1.35 -4.56 -12.70
C ALA A 28 -1.84 -5.77 -11.89
N VAL A 29 -0.94 -6.55 -11.29
CA VAL A 29 -1.30 -7.69 -10.42
C VAL A 29 -2.07 -7.22 -9.20
N ALA A 30 -1.59 -6.20 -8.48
CA ALA A 30 -2.26 -5.69 -7.30
C ALA A 30 -3.70 -5.20 -7.60
N LYS A 31 -3.87 -4.45 -8.69
CA LYS A 31 -5.20 -3.98 -9.12
C LYS A 31 -6.09 -5.11 -9.62
N GLY A 32 -5.55 -6.01 -10.44
CA GLY A 32 -6.29 -7.13 -10.99
C GLY A 32 -6.79 -8.09 -9.92
N THR A 33 -5.95 -8.42 -8.97
CA THR A 33 -6.31 -9.27 -7.82
C THR A 33 -7.41 -8.63 -6.97
N ASN A 34 -7.26 -7.35 -6.66
CA ASN A 34 -8.29 -6.64 -5.91
C ASN A 34 -9.64 -6.61 -6.66
N ALA A 35 -9.63 -6.34 -7.96
CA ALA A 35 -10.84 -6.31 -8.79
C ALA A 35 -11.52 -7.67 -8.88
N ALA A 36 -10.75 -8.76 -8.88
CA ALA A 36 -11.28 -10.12 -8.96
C ALA A 36 -11.89 -10.60 -7.64
N TYR A 37 -11.34 -10.20 -6.49
CA TYR A 37 -11.68 -10.78 -5.19
C TYR A 37 -12.35 -9.80 -4.23
N GLN A 38 -11.58 -9.01 -3.50
CA GLN A 38 -12.09 -8.21 -2.36
C GLN A 38 -12.75 -6.89 -2.78
N LYS A 39 -12.40 -6.35 -3.95
CA LYS A 39 -12.99 -5.12 -4.51
C LYS A 39 -12.93 -3.94 -3.54
N LEU A 40 -11.79 -3.78 -2.86
CA LEU A 40 -11.53 -2.61 -2.06
C LEU A 40 -11.39 -1.37 -2.96
N ASP A 41 -11.73 -0.21 -2.43
CA ASP A 41 -11.56 1.07 -3.11
C ASP A 41 -10.11 1.53 -2.96
N TYR A 42 -9.28 1.23 -3.95
CA TYR A 42 -7.86 1.61 -3.96
C TYR A 42 -7.72 3.10 -4.23
N ASN A 43 -7.26 3.82 -3.23
CA ASN A 43 -6.93 5.23 -3.33
C ASN A 43 -5.42 5.40 -3.57
N LEU A 44 -5.04 5.93 -4.73
CA LEU A 44 -3.65 6.13 -5.14
C LEU A 44 -3.12 7.55 -4.82
N LYS A 45 -3.82 8.30 -3.98
CA LYS A 45 -3.46 9.69 -3.64
C LYS A 45 -1.99 9.84 -3.23
N TYR A 46 -1.45 8.88 -2.50
CA TYR A 46 -0.08 8.89 -2.01
C TYR A 46 0.89 8.01 -2.82
N ASP A 47 0.41 7.40 -3.90
CA ASP A 47 1.24 6.68 -4.88
C ASP A 47 1.86 7.68 -5.89
N ASP A 48 2.42 8.75 -5.35
CA ASP A 48 3.04 9.85 -6.08
C ASP A 48 4.45 10.10 -5.50
N PRO A 49 5.50 10.06 -6.35
CA PRO A 49 6.86 10.42 -5.92
C PRO A 49 6.98 11.82 -5.29
N LYS A 50 6.05 12.71 -5.58
CA LYS A 50 6.00 14.09 -5.04
C LYS A 50 5.15 14.24 -3.78
N ASP A 51 4.65 13.13 -3.20
CA ASP A 51 3.86 13.19 -1.97
C ASP A 51 4.64 13.89 -0.85
N THR A 52 4.11 15.02 -0.41
CA THR A 52 4.71 15.84 0.66
C THR A 52 4.67 15.17 2.03
N ASN A 53 3.76 14.21 2.23
CA ASN A 53 3.69 13.41 3.46
C ASN A 53 4.80 12.37 3.53
N ARG A 54 5.40 12.03 2.39
CA ARG A 54 6.50 11.07 2.29
C ARG A 54 6.17 9.69 2.86
N PHE A 55 4.94 9.21 2.70
CA PHE A 55 4.52 7.89 3.22
C PHE A 55 5.33 6.73 2.64
N PHE A 56 5.81 6.86 1.41
CA PHE A 56 6.69 5.88 0.79
C PHE A 56 7.97 5.59 1.59
N PHE A 57 8.39 6.50 2.46
CA PHE A 57 9.62 6.38 3.24
C PHE A 57 9.42 5.91 4.68
N ARG A 58 8.16 5.76 5.12
CA ARG A 58 7.86 5.71 6.56
C ARG A 58 7.82 4.31 7.18
N SER A 59 8.14 3.25 6.41
CA SER A 59 8.14 1.89 6.94
C SER A 59 9.18 1.02 6.22
N ASP A 60 9.24 -0.24 6.57
CA ASP A 60 10.26 -1.20 6.14
C ASP A 60 10.30 -1.42 4.63
N HIS A 61 9.18 -1.23 3.93
CA HIS A 61 9.10 -1.34 2.47
C HIS A 61 10.09 -0.44 1.74
N PHE A 62 10.45 0.71 2.30
CA PHE A 62 11.41 1.63 1.70
C PHE A 62 12.78 0.99 1.49
N HIS A 63 13.26 0.21 2.45
CA HIS A 63 14.56 -0.46 2.35
C HIS A 63 14.62 -1.48 1.21
N TYR A 64 13.50 -2.11 0.90
CA TYR A 64 13.40 -2.99 -0.27
C TYR A 64 13.41 -2.16 -1.56
N ALA A 65 12.64 -1.10 -1.61
CA ALA A 65 12.52 -0.25 -2.79
C ALA A 65 13.86 0.37 -3.21
N VAL A 66 14.66 0.90 -2.27
CA VAL A 66 15.97 1.47 -2.60
C VAL A 66 16.99 0.42 -3.07
N ASN A 67 16.77 -0.84 -2.77
CA ASN A 67 17.56 -1.96 -3.27
C ASN A 67 16.99 -2.57 -4.57
N GLY A 68 16.10 -1.88 -5.25
CA GLY A 68 15.56 -2.28 -6.54
C GLY A 68 14.51 -3.39 -6.48
N ILE A 69 13.87 -3.58 -5.33
CA ILE A 69 12.78 -4.54 -5.15
C ILE A 69 11.46 -3.79 -5.15
N PRO A 70 10.59 -3.99 -6.15
CA PRO A 70 9.28 -3.36 -6.19
C PRO A 70 8.43 -3.74 -4.98
N ILE A 71 7.71 -2.77 -4.44
CA ILE A 71 6.89 -2.94 -3.23
C ILE A 71 5.46 -2.44 -3.42
N VAL A 72 4.56 -2.93 -2.60
CA VAL A 72 3.24 -2.35 -2.37
C VAL A 72 3.04 -2.16 -0.89
N PHE A 73 2.56 -0.99 -0.52
CA PHE A 73 2.22 -0.63 0.85
C PHE A 73 0.73 -0.30 0.93
N TRP A 74 -0.05 -1.13 1.64
CA TRP A 74 -1.44 -0.85 1.96
C TRP A 74 -1.51 -0.07 3.25
N PHE A 75 -2.14 1.08 3.20
CA PHE A 75 -2.11 2.04 4.28
C PHE A 75 -3.51 2.59 4.55
N THR A 76 -3.92 2.63 5.79
CA THR A 76 -5.25 3.14 6.17
C THR A 76 -5.22 4.61 6.61
N GLY A 77 -4.10 5.27 6.41
CA GLY A 77 -3.94 6.68 6.76
C GLY A 77 -3.52 6.91 8.21
N VAL A 78 -3.43 8.17 8.56
CA VAL A 78 -3.13 8.62 9.92
C VAL A 78 -4.42 9.03 10.63
N HIS A 79 -4.43 8.94 11.96
CA HIS A 79 -5.55 9.29 12.83
C HIS A 79 -5.02 9.90 14.14
N GLU A 80 -5.92 10.36 14.99
CA GLU A 80 -5.56 11.06 16.24
C GLU A 80 -4.68 10.23 17.18
N ASP A 81 -4.84 8.90 17.18
CA ASP A 81 -4.03 7.99 18.01
C ASP A 81 -2.77 7.46 17.31
N TYR A 82 -2.51 7.89 16.07
CA TYR A 82 -1.35 7.40 15.29
C TYR A 82 -0.03 7.65 16.04
N HIS A 83 0.69 6.58 16.36
CA HIS A 83 1.90 6.59 17.18
C HIS A 83 1.70 7.21 18.59
N GLN A 84 0.50 7.09 19.15
CA GLN A 84 0.16 7.57 20.49
C GLN A 84 -0.16 6.40 21.41
N PRO A 85 0.01 6.58 22.74
CA PRO A 85 -0.34 5.53 23.72
C PRO A 85 -1.82 5.12 23.70
N GLY A 86 -2.69 5.96 23.16
CA GLY A 86 -4.12 5.68 23.02
C GLY A 86 -4.52 4.79 21.86
N ASP A 87 -3.54 4.32 21.04
CA ASP A 87 -3.81 3.42 19.91
C ASP A 87 -3.93 1.97 20.39
N HIS A 88 -5.09 1.63 20.93
CA HIS A 88 -5.39 0.34 21.54
C HIS A 88 -6.11 -0.62 20.57
N PRO A 89 -5.99 -1.94 20.79
CA PRO A 89 -6.60 -2.97 19.94
C PRO A 89 -8.12 -2.90 19.80
N ASP A 90 -8.82 -2.41 20.82
CA ASP A 90 -10.28 -2.23 20.81
C ASP A 90 -10.77 -1.21 19.77
N LYS A 91 -9.87 -0.35 19.30
CA LYS A 91 -10.13 0.66 18.27
C LYS A 91 -9.89 0.16 16.83
N ILE A 92 -9.46 -1.08 16.64
CA ILE A 92 -9.18 -1.65 15.33
C ILE A 92 -10.47 -2.08 14.64
N ASP A 93 -10.63 -1.70 13.37
CA ASP A 93 -11.64 -2.27 12.49
C ASP A 93 -11.16 -3.64 11.97
N TYR A 94 -11.51 -4.69 12.70
CA TYR A 94 -11.08 -6.04 12.38
C TYR A 94 -11.68 -6.56 11.07
N GLN A 95 -12.87 -6.10 10.66
CA GLN A 95 -13.46 -6.49 9.39
C GLN A 95 -12.67 -5.90 8.22
N LYS A 96 -12.27 -4.65 8.33
CA LYS A 96 -11.40 -4.00 7.33
C LYS A 96 -10.01 -4.64 7.31
N MET A 97 -9.45 -4.92 8.48
CA MET A 97 -8.16 -5.61 8.61
C MET A 97 -8.21 -6.97 7.90
N GLU A 98 -9.27 -7.76 8.09
CA GLU A 98 -9.44 -9.04 7.41
C GLU A 98 -9.45 -8.88 5.89
N LYS A 99 -10.24 -7.95 5.36
CA LYS A 99 -10.33 -7.70 3.92
C LYS A 99 -8.98 -7.31 3.31
N ILE A 100 -8.27 -6.40 3.97
CA ILE A 100 -6.94 -5.97 3.52
C ILE A 100 -5.95 -7.13 3.57
N THR A 101 -5.95 -7.91 4.65
CA THR A 101 -5.07 -9.09 4.81
C THR A 101 -5.33 -10.13 3.73
N ARG A 102 -6.60 -10.40 3.39
CA ARG A 102 -6.96 -11.30 2.29
C ARG A 102 -6.49 -10.76 0.94
N THR A 103 -6.62 -9.45 0.72
CA THR A 103 -6.14 -8.81 -0.51
C THR A 103 -4.61 -8.92 -0.65
N ILE A 104 -3.88 -8.70 0.43
CA ILE A 104 -2.41 -8.85 0.45
C ILE A 104 -2.03 -10.31 0.16
N PHE A 105 -2.66 -11.27 0.84
CA PHE A 105 -2.39 -12.69 0.62
C PHE A 105 -2.63 -13.11 -0.82
N LEU A 106 -3.79 -12.74 -1.39
CA LEU A 106 -4.12 -13.08 -2.77
C LEU A 106 -3.19 -12.40 -3.77
N THR A 107 -2.82 -11.15 -3.53
CA THR A 107 -1.83 -10.45 -4.37
C THR A 107 -0.47 -11.15 -4.33
N MET A 108 -0.03 -11.57 -3.15
CA MET A 108 1.21 -12.33 -2.99
C MET A 108 1.11 -13.70 -3.70
N TRP A 109 -0.02 -14.38 -3.59
CA TRP A 109 -0.27 -15.65 -4.28
C TRP A 109 -0.14 -15.51 -5.79
N GLU A 110 -0.82 -14.54 -6.38
CA GLU A 110 -0.74 -14.25 -7.83
C GLU A 110 0.69 -13.88 -8.25
N LEU A 111 1.41 -13.12 -7.45
CA LEU A 111 2.81 -12.77 -7.73
C LEU A 111 3.73 -13.97 -7.71
N THR A 112 3.51 -14.93 -6.80
CA THR A 112 4.35 -16.15 -6.72
C THR A 112 4.08 -17.11 -7.87
N ASP A 113 2.90 -17.06 -8.47
CA ASP A 113 2.50 -17.90 -9.61
C ASP A 113 2.95 -17.32 -10.98
N LEU A 114 3.51 -16.12 -10.99
CA LEU A 114 4.05 -15.51 -12.21
C LEU A 114 5.25 -16.31 -12.73
N LYS A 115 5.29 -16.51 -14.07
CA LYS A 115 6.43 -17.17 -14.73
C LYS A 115 7.73 -16.38 -14.63
N GLN A 116 7.62 -15.06 -14.44
CA GLN A 116 8.75 -14.15 -14.34
C GLN A 116 8.52 -13.15 -13.20
N ARG A 117 9.61 -12.80 -12.51
CA ARG A 117 9.61 -11.74 -11.51
C ARG A 117 9.11 -10.42 -12.11
N PRO A 118 8.28 -9.64 -11.41
CA PRO A 118 7.94 -8.28 -11.82
C PRO A 118 9.20 -7.46 -12.09
N ALA A 119 9.32 -6.95 -13.32
CA ALA A 119 10.47 -6.15 -13.71
C ALA A 119 10.38 -4.74 -13.11
N VAL A 120 11.53 -4.16 -12.76
CA VAL A 120 11.65 -2.74 -12.45
C VAL A 120 11.74 -1.98 -13.77
N ASP A 121 10.60 -1.57 -14.28
CA ASP A 121 10.47 -0.85 -15.56
C ASP A 121 10.29 0.66 -15.38
N LYS A 122 10.24 1.12 -14.13
CA LYS A 122 10.20 2.54 -13.77
C LYS A 122 11.28 2.84 -12.75
N LYS A 123 12.00 3.94 -12.95
CA LYS A 123 13.01 4.41 -12.00
C LYS A 123 12.38 5.32 -10.96
N LEU A 124 12.68 5.06 -9.71
CA LEU A 124 12.40 6.03 -8.65
C LEU A 124 13.17 7.32 -8.93
N PRO A 125 12.54 8.50 -8.73
CA PRO A 125 13.25 9.77 -8.79
C PRO A 125 14.44 9.78 -7.83
N PRO A 126 15.55 10.46 -8.20
CA PRO A 126 16.75 10.52 -7.32
C PRO A 126 16.44 11.04 -5.91
N GLU A 127 15.46 11.94 -5.80
CA GLU A 127 15.04 12.52 -4.52
C GLU A 127 14.45 11.47 -3.58
N LEU A 128 13.94 10.37 -4.11
CA LEU A 128 13.40 9.24 -3.33
C LEU A 128 14.48 8.23 -2.92
N THR A 129 15.66 8.29 -3.51
CA THR A 129 16.75 7.35 -3.25
C THR A 129 17.89 7.95 -2.44
N GLN A 130 17.90 9.28 -2.26
CA GLN A 130 18.86 9.98 -1.42
C GLN A 130 18.27 10.20 -0.02
N ARG A 131 19.04 9.80 0.99
CA ARG A 131 18.77 10.14 2.40
C ARG A 131 19.30 11.51 2.75
#